data_ae360ed555631bd8bbcef3ec03494e59
#
_entry.id   ae360ed555631bd8bbcef3ec03494e59
#
_cell.length_a   1.000
_cell.length_b   1.000
_cell.length_c   1.000
_cell.angle_alpha   90.00
_cell.angle_beta   90.00
_cell.angle_gamma   90.00
#
_symmetry.space_group_name_H-M   'P 1'
#
loop_
_entity.id
_entity.type
_entity.pdbx_description
1 polymer ?
#
loop_
_entity_poly.entity_id
_entity_poly.type
_entity_poly.pdbx_seq_one_letter_code
_entity_poly.pdbx_strand_id
1 'polypeptide(L)'
;MKNRTIAASLRNLLAEEGLSLLESPLRLDAFLRDFHPNQPREVYLMVEMIESGVLSSMRQGKPHLDAEFNGFAAQLSAKSGTAPTFARWAVETWRDALPESAYDQKETEVKKTTIQRWPGSIETVLGNRR
;
A
#
# COMPACT_ATOMS: atom_id res chain seq x y z
N MET A 1 20.28 -12.86 16.42
CA MET A 1 19.67 -12.60 16.02
C MET A 1 19.60 -11.55 15.50
N LYS A 2 19.41 -11.28 14.92
CA LYS A 2 19.29 -10.25 14.49
C LYS A 2 18.16 -9.68 14.51
N ASN A 3 18.05 -8.56 14.58
CA ASN A 3 16.81 -7.87 14.64
C ASN A 3 16.22 -7.78 13.27
N ARG A 4 15.06 -8.33 13.15
CA ARG A 4 14.33 -8.20 11.92
C ARG A 4 13.55 -6.90 11.97
N THR A 5 13.59 -6.12 10.91
CA THR A 5 12.79 -4.90 10.86
C THR A 5 11.32 -5.26 10.69
N ILE A 6 10.45 -4.32 11.10
CA ILE A 6 9.03 -4.52 10.91
C ILE A 6 8.69 -4.63 9.43
N ALA A 7 9.37 -3.85 8.59
CA ALA A 7 9.14 -3.94 7.14
C ALA A 7 9.44 -5.34 6.62
N ALA A 8 10.53 -5.95 7.08
CA ALA A 8 10.88 -7.30 6.65
C ALA A 8 9.85 -8.32 7.13
N SER A 9 9.38 -8.15 8.37
CA SER A 9 8.35 -9.04 8.90
C SER A 9 7.07 -8.93 8.11
N LEU A 10 6.66 -7.69 7.79
CA LEU A 10 5.46 -7.48 6.99
C LEU A 10 5.59 -8.14 5.62
N ARG A 11 6.75 -7.96 4.99
CA ARG A 11 6.98 -8.53 3.67
C ARG A 11 6.85 -10.04 3.71
N ASN A 12 7.46 -10.67 4.72
CA ASN A 12 7.39 -12.11 4.86
C ASN A 12 5.98 -12.59 5.16
N LEU A 13 5.27 -11.88 6.02
CA LEU A 13 3.90 -12.25 6.36
C LEU A 13 3.00 -12.18 5.14
N LEU A 14 3.15 -11.13 4.34
CA LEU A 14 2.34 -10.98 3.15
C LEU A 14 2.66 -12.06 2.12
N ALA A 15 3.92 -12.48 2.06
CA ALA A 15 4.30 -13.55 1.17
C ALA A 15 3.71 -14.89 1.59
N GLU A 16 3.63 -15.12 2.90
CA GLU A 16 3.15 -16.39 3.43
C GLU A 16 1.63 -16.45 3.55
N GLU A 17 1.03 -15.36 4.03
CA GLU A 17 -0.41 -15.34 4.30
C GLU A 17 -1.22 -14.76 3.14
N GLY A 18 -0.57 -14.05 2.25
CA GLY A 18 -1.26 -13.42 1.14
C GLY A 18 -1.86 -12.09 1.53
N LEU A 19 -2.42 -11.41 0.54
CA LEU A 19 -2.99 -10.08 0.76
C LEU A 19 -4.24 -10.09 1.61
N SER A 20 -4.84 -11.26 1.82
CA SER A 20 -6.00 -11.35 2.70
C SER A 20 -5.66 -10.93 4.13
N LEU A 21 -4.37 -10.97 4.49
CA LEU A 21 -3.97 -10.50 5.80
C LEU A 21 -4.32 -9.03 6.01
N LEU A 22 -4.36 -8.26 4.95
CA LEU A 22 -4.71 -6.84 5.02
C LEU A 22 -6.18 -6.63 5.41
N GLU A 23 -6.99 -7.67 5.32
CA GLU A 23 -8.39 -7.59 5.71
C GLU A 23 -8.61 -8.09 7.13
N SER A 24 -7.55 -8.48 7.81
CA SER A 24 -7.62 -9.00 9.17
C SER A 24 -6.62 -8.29 10.06
N PRO A 25 -6.91 -7.03 10.44
CA PRO A 25 -5.96 -6.28 11.28
C PRO A 25 -5.64 -6.97 12.59
N LEU A 26 -6.59 -7.74 13.14
CA LEU A 26 -6.32 -8.45 14.40
C LEU A 26 -5.28 -9.54 14.21
N ARG A 27 -5.33 -10.26 13.08
CA ARG A 27 -4.31 -11.27 12.81
C ARG A 27 -2.95 -10.62 12.59
N LEU A 28 -2.93 -9.53 11.87
CA LEU A 28 -1.67 -8.81 11.65
C LEU A 28 -1.09 -8.34 12.97
N ASP A 29 -1.94 -7.79 13.83
CA ASP A 29 -1.51 -7.33 15.13
C ASP A 29 -0.87 -8.47 15.92
N ALA A 30 -1.52 -9.63 15.93
CA ALA A 30 -1.01 -10.77 16.69
C ALA A 30 0.34 -11.23 16.16
N PHE A 31 0.49 -11.33 14.85
CA PHE A 31 1.77 -11.73 14.27
C PHE A 31 2.87 -10.73 14.60
N LEU A 32 2.58 -9.46 14.45
CA LEU A 32 3.61 -8.44 14.68
C LEU A 32 4.00 -8.35 16.14
N ARG A 33 3.05 -8.54 17.06
CA ARG A 33 3.38 -8.54 18.48
C ARG A 33 4.28 -9.70 18.84
N ASP A 34 4.08 -10.85 18.19
CA ASP A 34 4.93 -12.00 18.43
C ASP A 34 6.36 -11.74 17.96
N PHE A 35 6.50 -11.11 16.78
CA PHE A 35 7.82 -10.87 16.21
C PHE A 35 8.51 -9.65 16.82
N HIS A 36 7.74 -8.69 17.30
CA HIS A 36 8.28 -7.41 17.76
C HIS A 36 7.66 -7.00 19.10
N PRO A 37 7.87 -7.83 20.12
CA PRO A 37 7.23 -7.55 21.42
C PRO A 37 7.71 -6.27 22.09
N ASN A 38 8.86 -5.75 21.68
CA ASN A 38 9.40 -4.54 22.27
C ASN A 38 9.10 -3.28 21.48
N GLN A 39 8.22 -3.38 20.49
CA GLN A 39 7.89 -2.25 19.62
C GLN A 39 6.38 -2.06 19.53
N PRO A 40 5.69 -1.88 20.65
CA PRO A 40 4.22 -1.81 20.61
C PRO A 40 3.68 -0.62 19.83
N ARG A 41 4.38 0.52 19.87
CA ARG A 41 3.91 1.69 19.15
C ARG A 41 4.02 1.49 17.64
N GLU A 42 5.12 0.88 17.23
CA GLU A 42 5.33 0.60 15.82
C GLU A 42 4.30 -0.38 15.31
N VAL A 43 4.03 -1.43 16.09
CA VAL A 43 3.01 -2.42 15.72
C VAL A 43 1.64 -1.76 15.64
N TYR A 44 1.32 -0.90 16.61
CA TYR A 44 0.07 -0.18 16.60
C TYR A 44 -0.11 0.59 15.29
N LEU A 45 0.94 1.29 14.85
CA LEU A 45 0.83 2.09 13.63
C LEU A 45 0.67 1.23 12.39
N MET A 46 1.30 0.07 12.36
CA MET A 46 1.11 -0.83 11.21
C MET A 46 -0.35 -1.22 11.08
N VAL A 47 -0.98 -1.54 12.19
CA VAL A 47 -2.38 -1.91 12.21
C VAL A 47 -3.27 -0.70 11.91
N GLU A 48 -2.90 0.43 12.46
CA GLU A 48 -3.69 1.66 12.26
C GLU A 48 -3.72 2.08 10.80
N MET A 49 -2.66 1.81 10.05
CA MET A 49 -2.66 2.08 8.62
C MET A 49 -3.82 1.38 7.93
N ILE A 50 -4.15 0.18 8.37
CA ILE A 50 -5.27 -0.55 7.81
C ILE A 50 -6.59 0.02 8.30
N GLU A 51 -6.71 0.20 9.61
CA GLU A 51 -7.98 0.57 10.21
C GLU A 51 -8.40 1.99 9.87
N SER A 52 -7.44 2.87 9.67
CA SER A 52 -7.73 4.25 9.31
C SER A 52 -8.12 4.43 7.84
N GLY A 53 -7.84 3.42 7.01
CA GLY A 53 -8.08 3.52 5.59
C GLY A 53 -6.92 4.11 4.80
N VAL A 54 -5.85 4.52 5.46
CA VAL A 54 -4.72 5.12 4.77
C VAL A 54 -4.04 4.10 3.85
N LEU A 55 -3.91 2.86 4.32
CA LEU A 55 -3.29 1.83 3.50
C LEU A 55 -4.09 1.58 2.22
N SER A 56 -5.40 1.57 2.34
CA SER A 56 -6.27 1.40 1.18
C SER A 56 -6.03 2.51 0.15
N SER A 57 -5.90 3.74 0.62
CA SER A 57 -5.62 4.86 -0.27
C SER A 57 -4.25 4.71 -0.93
N MET A 58 -3.24 4.26 -0.19
CA MET A 58 -1.92 4.03 -0.75
C MET A 58 -1.95 2.98 -1.85
N ARG A 59 -2.74 1.95 -1.65
CA ARG A 59 -2.82 0.88 -2.65
C ARG A 59 -3.44 1.35 -3.94
N GLN A 60 -4.28 2.37 -3.88
CA GLN A 60 -4.88 2.96 -5.07
C GLN A 60 -3.94 3.94 -5.77
N GLY A 61 -3.01 4.51 -5.03
CA GLY A 61 -2.07 5.45 -5.61
C GLY A 61 -0.72 5.32 -4.94
N LYS A 62 0.12 4.47 -5.48
CA LYS A 62 1.43 4.19 -4.92
C LYS A 62 2.24 5.48 -4.81
N PRO A 63 2.72 5.83 -3.61
CA PRO A 63 3.48 7.06 -3.46
C PRO A 63 4.88 6.96 -4.04
N HIS A 64 5.31 8.01 -4.72
CA HIS A 64 6.64 8.11 -5.31
C HIS A 64 7.36 9.37 -4.87
N LEU A 65 6.62 10.43 -4.62
CA LEU A 65 7.20 11.73 -4.30
C LEU A 65 7.05 12.04 -2.82
N ASP A 66 7.96 12.87 -2.29
CA ASP A 66 7.87 13.28 -0.91
C ASP A 66 6.50 13.84 -0.55
N ALA A 67 5.94 14.65 -1.45
CA ALA A 67 4.63 15.24 -1.18
C ALA A 67 3.57 14.17 -0.99
N GLU A 68 3.66 13.09 -1.75
CA GLU A 68 2.69 12.02 -1.63
C GLU A 68 2.85 11.26 -0.31
N PHE A 69 4.10 10.98 0.07
CA PHE A 69 4.35 10.36 1.38
C PHE A 69 3.83 11.25 2.50
N ASN A 70 4.11 12.56 2.41
CA ASN A 70 3.65 13.48 3.43
C ASN A 70 2.14 13.58 3.49
N GLY A 71 1.48 13.48 2.33
CA GLY A 71 0.03 13.50 2.28
C GLY A 71 -0.60 12.33 3.02
N PHE A 72 -0.08 11.13 2.78
CA PHE A 72 -0.58 9.96 3.51
C PHE A 72 -0.23 10.04 4.99
N ALA A 73 0.97 10.52 5.31
CA ALA A 73 1.35 10.68 6.70
C ALA A 73 0.42 11.67 7.43
N ALA A 74 0.03 12.74 6.74
CA ALA A 74 -0.89 13.71 7.32
C ALA A 74 -2.25 13.08 7.60
N GLN A 75 -2.72 12.24 6.69
CA GLN A 75 -3.97 11.53 6.91
C GLN A 75 -3.89 10.62 8.13
N LEU A 76 -2.81 9.87 8.24
CA LEU A 76 -2.64 8.98 9.39
C LEU A 76 -2.52 9.77 10.68
N SER A 77 -1.74 10.84 10.65
CA SER A 77 -1.56 11.68 11.82
C SER A 77 -2.90 12.25 12.30
N ALA A 78 -3.72 12.71 11.36
CA ALA A 78 -5.02 13.29 11.69
C ALA A 78 -5.95 12.25 12.32
N LYS A 79 -5.87 11.01 11.87
CA LYS A 79 -6.78 9.97 12.36
C LYS A 79 -6.30 9.30 13.63
N SER A 80 -5.00 9.20 13.81
CA SER A 80 -4.43 8.46 14.94
C SER A 80 -3.86 9.35 16.04
N GLY A 81 -3.65 10.62 15.75
CA GLY A 81 -2.99 11.52 16.71
C GLY A 81 -1.49 11.33 16.78
N THR A 82 -0.93 10.58 15.87
CA THR A 82 0.51 10.28 15.85
C THR A 82 1.28 11.47 15.28
N ALA A 83 2.50 11.69 15.81
CA ALA A 83 3.35 12.74 15.29
C ALA A 83 3.62 12.53 13.80
N PRO A 84 3.70 13.62 13.01
CA PRO A 84 3.85 13.48 11.55
C PRO A 84 5.08 12.69 11.12
N THR A 85 6.21 12.86 11.82
CA THR A 85 7.40 12.11 11.43
C THR A 85 7.24 10.62 11.65
N PHE A 86 6.58 10.24 12.73
CA PHE A 86 6.34 8.84 13.00
C PHE A 86 5.29 8.28 12.03
N ALA A 87 4.29 9.10 11.70
CA ALA A 87 3.30 8.71 10.70
C ALA A 87 3.95 8.49 9.35
N ARG A 88 4.90 9.34 8.98
CA ARG A 88 5.63 9.17 7.73
C ARG A 88 6.43 7.87 7.73
N TRP A 89 7.03 7.54 8.86
CA TRP A 89 7.74 6.27 8.98
C TRP A 89 6.82 5.09 8.69
N ALA A 90 5.58 5.15 9.20
CA ALA A 90 4.64 4.07 8.98
C ALA A 90 4.28 3.93 7.50
N VAL A 91 4.08 5.07 6.83
CA VAL A 91 3.77 5.07 5.40
C VAL A 91 4.94 4.46 4.62
N GLU A 92 6.15 4.88 4.93
CA GLU A 92 7.33 4.37 4.24
C GLU A 92 7.52 2.88 4.50
N THR A 93 7.27 2.44 5.71
CA THR A 93 7.41 1.03 6.06
C THR A 93 6.46 0.17 5.24
N TRP A 94 5.20 0.58 5.15
CA TRP A 94 4.24 -0.16 4.34
C TRP A 94 4.58 -0.08 2.85
N ARG A 95 5.07 1.06 2.40
CA ARG A 95 5.48 1.21 1.01
C ARG A 95 6.55 0.19 0.64
N ASP A 96 7.50 -0.02 1.55
CA ASP A 96 8.57 -0.98 1.33
C ASP A 96 8.10 -2.42 1.43
N ALA A 97 7.11 -2.67 2.27
CA ALA A 97 6.67 -4.04 2.55
C ALA A 97 5.68 -4.58 1.53
N LEU A 98 4.87 -3.73 0.93
CA LEU A 98 3.85 -4.17 0.00
C LEU A 98 4.46 -4.63 -1.32
N PRO A 99 4.05 -5.80 -1.81
CA PRO A 99 4.49 -6.21 -3.15
C PRO A 99 3.80 -5.38 -4.21
N GLU A 100 4.36 -5.35 -5.40
CA GLU A 100 3.77 -4.58 -6.49
C GLU A 100 2.34 -5.02 -6.78
N SER A 101 2.07 -6.30 -6.61
CA SER A 101 0.73 -6.83 -6.89
C SER A 101 -0.32 -6.29 -5.92
N ALA A 102 0.11 -5.72 -4.79
CA ALA A 102 -0.83 -5.15 -3.82
C ALA A 102 -1.36 -3.80 -4.25
N TYR A 103 -0.68 -3.13 -5.18
CA TYR A 103 -1.11 -1.83 -5.65
C TYR A 103 -2.08 -1.96 -6.80
N ASP A 104 -3.00 -1.02 -6.87
CA ASP A 104 -3.99 -1.00 -7.93
C ASP A 104 -3.32 -0.72 -9.26
N GLN A 105 -3.57 -1.60 -10.23
CA GLN A 105 -2.97 -1.49 -11.56
C GLN A 105 -3.92 -0.87 -12.57
N LYS A 106 -5.02 -0.37 -12.10
CA LYS A 106 -6.08 0.11 -12.98
C LYS A 106 -5.60 1.16 -13.96
N GLU A 107 -4.77 2.06 -13.51
CA GLU A 107 -4.27 3.11 -14.37
C GLU A 107 -3.47 2.57 -15.53
N THR A 108 -2.66 1.59 -15.27
CA THR A 108 -1.86 0.98 -16.31
C THR A 108 -2.74 0.34 -17.38
N GLU A 109 -3.78 -0.31 -16.94
CA GLU A 109 -4.70 -0.94 -17.87
C GLU A 109 -5.42 0.07 -18.72
N VAL A 110 -5.84 1.16 -18.11
CA VAL A 110 -6.53 2.21 -18.83
C VAL A 110 -5.65 2.78 -19.92
N LYS A 111 -4.39 2.98 -19.62
CA LYS A 111 -3.48 3.50 -20.63
C LYS A 111 -3.37 2.57 -21.82
N LYS A 112 -3.32 1.30 -21.55
CA LYS A 112 -3.21 0.34 -22.63
C LYS A 112 -4.42 0.35 -23.51
N THR A 113 -5.59 0.43 -22.90
CA THR A 113 -6.82 0.39 -23.69
C THR A 113 -7.02 1.63 -24.49
N THR A 114 -6.58 2.77 -24.03
CA THR A 114 -6.83 3.98 -24.78
C THR A 114 -6.10 4.01 -26.10
N ILE A 115 -5.14 3.20 -26.22
CA ILE A 115 -4.40 3.21 -27.43
C ILE A 115 -5.09 2.58 -28.58
N GLN A 116 -5.85 1.68 -28.34
CA GLN A 116 -6.49 1.05 -29.36
C GLN A 116 -7.56 1.47 -29.83
N ARG A 117 -7.76 1.74 -30.25
CA ARG A 117 -8.86 1.83 -30.58
C ARG A 117 -9.37 2.43 -30.98
N TRP A 118 -8.37 2.63 -31.52
CA TRP A 118 -9.20 2.66 -31.94
C TRP A 118 -9.36 2.61 -32.59
N PRO A 119 -9.24 3.01 -33.08
CA PRO A 119 -9.86 2.70 -33.49
C PRO A 119 -9.96 2.61 -34.01
N GLY A 120 -9.56 3.08 -34.63
CA GLY A 120 -10.17 2.54 -34.76
C GLY A 120 -10.12 2.70 -35.11
N SER A 121 -9.75 3.23 -35.27
CA SER A 121 -10.25 2.87 -35.37
C SER A 121 -10.15 2.74 -35.86
N ILE A 122 -9.81 3.27 -36.21
CA ILE A 122 -10.21 2.67 -36.54
C ILE A 122 -10.20 2.29 -36.99
N GLU A 123 -9.93 2.62 -37.16
CA GLU A 123 -10.37 1.85 -37.39
C GLU A 123 -10.61 1.67 -37.65
N THR A 124 -10.29 2.44 -38.12
CA THR A 124 -10.88 1.92 -38.32
C THR A 124 -10.83 1.88 -38.70
N VAL A 125 -10.54 2.61 -38.98
CA VAL A 125 -11.02 2.14 -39.16
C VAL A 125 -10.91 1.87 -39.55
N LEU A 126 -10.70 2.33 -40.08
CA LEU A 126 -11.12 1.65 -40.36
C LEU A 126 -11.24 1.23 -40.56
N GLY A 127 -11.03 2.23 -41.09
CA GLY A 127 -11.60 1.42 -41.12
C GLY A 127 -11.69 1.37 -41.43
N ASN A 128 -11.41 1.67 -41.69
CA ASN A 128 -11.96 1.17 -41.86
C ASN A 128 -12.06 0.95 -42.14
N ARG A 129 -12.06 1.67 -42.06
CA ARG A 129 -12.56 1.19 -42.12
C ARG A 129 -12.71 0.73 -42.29
N ARG A 130 -12.45 1.46 -42.40
CA ARG A 130 -13.02 0.78 -42.46
C ARG A 130 -13.00 0.27 -42.60
#